data_21888bd4ac729daef0cceda93291d20c
#
_entry.id   21888bd4ac729daef0cceda93291d20c
#
_cell.length_a   1.000
_cell.length_b   1.000
_cell.length_c   1.000
_cell.angle_alpha   90.00
_cell.angle_beta   90.00
_cell.angle_gamma   90.00
#
_symmetry.space_group_name_H-M   'P 1'
#
loop_
_entity.id
_entity.type
_entity.pdbx_description
1 polymer ?
#
loop_
_entity_poly.entity_id
_entity_poly.type
_entity_poly.pdbx_seq_one_letter_code
_entity_poly.pdbx_strand_id
1 'polypeptide(L)'
;MITEFSKYGVTLRRLTEDKIEMVRNWRNDPKISRFMDFRDFITPEMQKKWFAKIDNENNYYFIVNYKDREIGLTNVRDIDYGNLSGEGGIFIYEDEFLNTDVPYRVIFALNDFCFDELKLEKMVAHIMSDNKRAINFNLLLGYKAENSVQNEDTVKKLTYWLEKNDYFRQRDRFARVLLKR
;
A
#
# COMPACT_ATOMS: atom_id res chain seq x y z
N MET A 1 -11.15 -12.19 -11.70
CA MET A 1 -10.31 -11.47 -10.70
C MET A 1 -9.01 -11.06 -11.40
N ILE A 2 -8.54 -9.80 -11.24
CA ILE A 2 -7.33 -9.28 -11.91
C ILE A 2 -6.10 -9.88 -11.22
N THR A 3 -5.23 -10.51 -12.03
CA THR A 3 -4.02 -11.21 -11.52
C THR A 3 -2.74 -10.38 -11.66
N GLU A 4 -2.72 -9.42 -12.56
CA GLU A 4 -1.57 -8.56 -12.83
C GLU A 4 -2.01 -7.18 -13.30
N PHE A 5 -1.28 -6.13 -12.88
CA PHE A 5 -1.45 -4.76 -13.35
C PHE A 5 -0.09 -4.10 -13.50
N SER A 6 0.22 -3.60 -14.70
CA SER A 6 1.52 -3.00 -15.02
C SER A 6 1.36 -1.55 -15.43
N LYS A 7 2.04 -0.64 -14.74
CA LYS A 7 2.06 0.80 -15.04
C LYS A 7 3.30 1.45 -14.43
N TYR A 8 3.77 2.53 -15.03
CA TYR A 8 4.92 3.30 -14.52
C TYR A 8 6.23 2.51 -14.37
N GLY A 9 6.39 1.43 -15.15
CA GLY A 9 7.58 0.58 -15.10
C GLY A 9 7.63 -0.36 -13.90
N VAL A 10 6.53 -0.50 -13.15
CA VAL A 10 6.35 -1.51 -12.11
C VAL A 10 5.22 -2.46 -12.51
N THR A 11 5.30 -3.70 -12.04
CA THR A 11 4.26 -4.71 -12.21
C THR A 11 3.78 -5.18 -10.86
N LEU A 12 2.48 -5.11 -10.64
CA LEU A 12 1.77 -5.58 -9.45
C LEU A 12 1.19 -6.95 -9.76
N ARG A 13 1.79 -8.03 -9.22
CA ARG A 13 1.30 -9.40 -9.39
C ARG A 13 0.54 -9.85 -8.17
N ARG A 14 -0.69 -10.36 -8.37
CA ARG A 14 -1.51 -10.84 -7.27
C ARG A 14 -0.74 -11.86 -6.44
N LEU A 15 -0.82 -11.71 -5.12
CA LEU A 15 -0.24 -12.65 -4.15
C LEU A 15 -0.90 -14.01 -4.30
N THR A 16 -0.08 -15.04 -4.45
CA THR A 16 -0.47 -16.45 -4.56
C THR A 16 0.07 -17.25 -3.37
N GLU A 17 -0.47 -18.44 -3.13
CA GLU A 17 -0.12 -19.26 -1.97
C GLU A 17 1.37 -19.63 -1.92
N ASP A 18 2.01 -19.85 -3.06
CA ASP A 18 3.44 -20.15 -3.16
C ASP A 18 4.35 -18.98 -2.74
N LYS A 19 3.83 -17.75 -2.68
CA LYS A 19 4.56 -16.53 -2.30
C LYS A 19 4.33 -16.08 -0.85
N ILE A 20 3.38 -16.68 -0.13
CA ILE A 20 3.04 -16.18 1.22
C ILE A 20 4.18 -16.31 2.23
N GLU A 21 5.05 -17.32 2.09
CA GLU A 21 6.22 -17.50 2.98
C GLU A 21 7.27 -16.41 2.78
N MET A 22 7.49 -15.98 1.55
CA MET A 22 8.35 -14.84 1.26
C MET A 22 7.80 -13.58 1.93
N VAL A 23 6.50 -13.29 1.78
CA VAL A 23 5.84 -12.14 2.41
C VAL A 23 5.91 -12.25 3.94
N ARG A 24 5.72 -13.44 4.52
CA ARG A 24 5.86 -13.68 5.95
C ARG A 24 7.26 -13.32 6.45
N ASN A 25 8.30 -13.76 5.74
CA ASN A 25 9.68 -13.44 6.08
C ASN A 25 9.95 -11.93 6.02
N TRP A 26 9.47 -11.25 4.99
CA TRP A 26 9.56 -9.78 4.91
C TRP A 26 8.86 -9.09 6.07
N ARG A 27 7.67 -9.55 6.45
CA ARG A 27 6.90 -8.94 7.54
C ARG A 27 7.48 -9.22 8.93
N ASN A 28 8.18 -10.33 9.11
CA ASN A 28 8.89 -10.65 10.36
C ASN A 28 10.23 -9.92 10.50
N ASP A 29 10.75 -9.35 9.42
CA ASP A 29 11.96 -8.54 9.50
C ASP A 29 11.70 -7.27 10.33
N PRO A 30 12.51 -6.95 11.37
CA PRO A 30 12.33 -5.77 12.19
C PRO A 30 12.29 -4.45 11.42
N LYS A 31 12.95 -4.38 10.24
CA LYS A 31 12.90 -3.17 9.41
C LYS A 31 11.50 -2.89 8.84
N ILE A 32 10.64 -3.91 8.75
CA ILE A 32 9.25 -3.81 8.30
C ILE A 32 8.30 -3.86 9.50
N SER A 33 8.41 -4.89 10.37
CA SER A 33 7.45 -5.16 11.45
C SER A 33 7.28 -3.99 12.41
N ARG A 34 8.35 -3.24 12.70
CA ARG A 34 8.30 -2.06 13.61
C ARG A 34 7.33 -0.97 13.16
N PHE A 35 6.98 -0.92 11.87
CA PHE A 35 6.05 0.08 11.32
C PHE A 35 4.64 -0.47 11.07
N MET A 36 4.43 -1.77 11.33
CA MET A 36 3.13 -2.43 11.16
C MET A 36 2.27 -2.26 12.41
N ASP A 37 0.96 -2.38 12.22
CA ASP A 37 -0.01 -2.45 13.32
C ASP A 37 0.20 -3.74 14.13
N PHE A 38 0.30 -4.89 13.45
CA PHE A 38 0.66 -6.18 14.05
C PHE A 38 2.17 -6.37 14.01
N ARG A 39 2.81 -6.37 15.19
CA ARG A 39 4.28 -6.40 15.37
C ARG A 39 4.82 -7.72 15.90
N ASP A 40 3.93 -8.62 16.35
CA ASP A 40 4.34 -9.93 16.85
C ASP A 40 4.84 -10.83 15.71
N PHE A 41 5.62 -11.84 16.08
CA PHE A 41 6.14 -12.80 15.11
C PHE A 41 5.02 -13.59 14.45
N ILE A 42 4.99 -13.60 13.14
CA ILE A 42 4.02 -14.30 12.30
C ILE A 42 4.51 -15.73 12.05
N THR A 43 3.78 -16.73 12.57
CA THR A 43 4.08 -18.14 12.29
C THR A 43 3.59 -18.56 10.89
N PRO A 44 4.09 -19.68 10.32
CA PRO A 44 3.56 -20.20 9.05
C PRO A 44 2.05 -20.45 9.08
N GLU A 45 1.52 -20.96 10.19
CA GLU A 45 0.09 -21.24 10.38
C GLU A 45 -0.73 -19.95 10.38
N MET A 46 -0.24 -18.90 11.07
CA MET A 46 -0.87 -17.58 11.04
C MET A 46 -0.89 -17.00 9.64
N GLN A 47 0.20 -17.13 8.89
CA GLN A 47 0.29 -16.64 7.52
C GLN A 47 -0.69 -17.36 6.58
N LYS A 48 -0.83 -18.69 6.68
CA LYS A 48 -1.82 -19.46 5.91
C LYS A 48 -3.25 -19.05 6.24
N LYS A 49 -3.59 -18.90 7.53
CA LYS A 49 -4.92 -18.44 7.97
C LYS A 49 -5.21 -17.03 7.47
N TRP A 50 -4.22 -16.14 7.51
CA TRP A 50 -4.36 -14.79 6.99
C TRP A 50 -4.62 -14.82 5.48
N PHE A 51 -3.83 -15.58 4.70
CA PHE A 51 -4.01 -15.69 3.25
C PHE A 51 -5.39 -16.20 2.88
N ALA A 52 -5.86 -17.29 3.52
CA ALA A 52 -7.19 -17.82 3.30
C ALA A 52 -8.32 -16.79 3.58
N LYS A 53 -8.09 -15.87 4.54
CA LYS A 53 -9.05 -14.80 4.85
C LYS A 53 -9.05 -13.68 3.81
N ILE A 54 -7.90 -13.35 3.21
CA ILE A 54 -7.76 -12.20 2.32
C ILE A 54 -7.88 -12.54 0.84
N ASP A 55 -7.85 -13.81 0.47
CA ASP A 55 -7.97 -14.24 -0.93
C ASP A 55 -9.43 -14.24 -1.41
N ASN A 56 -9.94 -13.04 -1.63
CA ASN A 56 -11.32 -12.77 -2.07
C ASN A 56 -11.39 -11.47 -2.89
N GLU A 57 -12.62 -11.08 -3.28
CA GLU A 57 -12.85 -9.91 -4.14
C GLU A 57 -12.75 -8.55 -3.41
N ASN A 58 -12.81 -8.56 -2.07
CA ASN A 58 -12.69 -7.35 -1.27
C ASN A 58 -11.24 -7.01 -0.92
N ASN A 59 -10.29 -7.84 -1.39
CA ASN A 59 -8.88 -7.69 -1.05
C ASN A 59 -7.99 -8.00 -2.25
N TYR A 60 -7.10 -7.09 -2.58
CA TYR A 60 -6.06 -7.29 -3.58
C TYR A 60 -4.70 -7.03 -2.94
N TYR A 61 -3.94 -8.09 -2.76
CA TYR A 61 -2.55 -8.03 -2.33
C TYR A 61 -1.66 -8.35 -3.52
N PHE A 62 -0.66 -7.52 -3.77
CA PHE A 62 0.23 -7.63 -4.91
C PHE A 62 1.69 -7.66 -4.47
N ILE A 63 2.44 -8.64 -4.97
CA ILE A 63 3.90 -8.57 -5.00
C ILE A 63 4.29 -7.47 -6.00
N VAL A 64 5.15 -6.59 -5.56
CA VAL A 64 5.69 -5.51 -6.40
C VAL A 64 6.91 -6.03 -7.16
N ASN A 65 6.84 -6.02 -8.49
CA ASN A 65 7.95 -6.38 -9.36
C ASN A 65 8.52 -5.12 -10.03
N TYR A 66 9.83 -4.95 -9.94
CA TYR A 66 10.58 -3.87 -10.57
C TYR A 66 11.91 -4.39 -11.09
N LYS A 67 12.21 -4.20 -12.39
CA LYS A 67 13.43 -4.71 -13.05
C LYS A 67 13.65 -6.21 -12.75
N ASP A 68 12.64 -7.03 -12.98
CA ASP A 68 12.63 -8.49 -12.78
C ASP A 68 12.90 -8.96 -11.35
N ARG A 69 12.74 -8.07 -10.35
CA ARG A 69 12.91 -8.38 -8.94
C ARG A 69 11.61 -8.14 -8.17
N GLU A 70 11.34 -9.05 -7.22
CA GLU A 70 10.26 -8.91 -6.24
C GLU A 70 10.78 -8.02 -5.08
N ILE A 71 10.27 -6.79 -4.97
CA ILE A 71 10.87 -5.76 -4.11
C ILE A 71 10.01 -5.34 -2.91
N GLY A 72 8.80 -5.85 -2.79
CA GLY A 72 7.89 -5.48 -1.72
C GLY A 72 6.47 -5.93 -1.96
N LEU A 73 5.55 -5.43 -1.16
CA LEU A 73 4.12 -5.72 -1.22
C LEU A 73 3.32 -4.42 -1.23
N THR A 74 2.26 -4.40 -2.04
CA THR A 74 1.23 -3.36 -1.98
C THR A 74 -0.15 -3.99 -1.97
N ASN A 75 -1.13 -3.29 -1.42
CA ASN A 75 -2.49 -3.82 -1.35
C ASN A 75 -3.54 -2.72 -1.37
N VAL A 76 -4.73 -3.11 -1.79
CA VAL A 76 -6.00 -2.51 -1.37
C VAL A 76 -6.83 -3.59 -0.70
N ARG A 77 -7.33 -3.31 0.49
CA ARG A 77 -8.09 -4.25 1.32
C ARG A 77 -9.36 -3.64 1.86
N ASP A 78 -10.20 -4.50 2.42
CA ASP A 78 -11.47 -4.08 3.04
C ASP A 78 -12.28 -3.18 2.09
N ILE A 79 -12.33 -3.58 0.80
CA ILE A 79 -13.03 -2.82 -0.23
C ILE A 79 -14.51 -2.84 0.06
N ASP A 80 -15.07 -1.65 0.20
CA ASP A 80 -16.50 -1.39 0.30
C ASP A 80 -17.01 -0.88 -1.04
N TYR A 81 -17.60 -1.77 -1.83
CA TYR A 81 -18.18 -1.43 -3.13
C TYR A 81 -19.47 -0.58 -3.01
N GLY A 82 -20.12 -0.55 -1.84
CA GLY A 82 -21.26 0.33 -1.59
C GLY A 82 -20.86 1.79 -1.40
N ASN A 83 -19.76 2.02 -0.67
CA ASN A 83 -19.18 3.35 -0.44
C ASN A 83 -18.03 3.68 -1.40
N LEU A 84 -17.71 2.80 -2.34
CA LEU A 84 -16.64 2.92 -3.34
C LEU A 84 -15.29 3.30 -2.70
N SER A 85 -14.93 2.63 -1.61
CA SER A 85 -13.71 2.92 -0.84
C SER A 85 -12.91 1.67 -0.54
N GLY A 86 -11.61 1.84 -0.24
CA GLY A 86 -10.73 0.74 0.17
C GLY A 86 -9.51 1.25 0.92
N GLU A 87 -8.92 0.40 1.77
CA GLU A 87 -7.70 0.73 2.51
C GLU A 87 -6.45 0.35 1.71
N GLY A 88 -5.63 1.35 1.39
CA GLY A 88 -4.36 1.17 0.69
C GLY A 88 -3.20 0.92 1.63
N GLY A 89 -2.25 0.09 1.20
CA GLY A 89 -1.01 -0.17 1.93
C GLY A 89 0.16 -0.49 1.02
N ILE A 90 1.36 -0.14 1.46
CA ILE A 90 2.61 -0.43 0.74
C ILE A 90 3.75 -0.61 1.73
N PHE A 91 4.61 -1.58 1.47
CA PHE A 91 5.99 -1.56 1.94
C PHE A 91 6.94 -2.02 0.83
N ILE A 92 8.12 -1.42 0.80
CA ILE A 92 9.24 -1.85 -0.04
C ILE A 92 10.25 -2.55 0.87
N TYR A 93 10.59 -3.78 0.56
CA TYR A 93 11.53 -4.59 1.33
C TYR A 93 12.98 -4.30 0.95
N GLU A 94 13.24 -4.06 -0.31
CA GLU A 94 14.57 -3.76 -0.85
C GLU A 94 14.98 -2.32 -0.55
N ASP A 95 15.91 -2.13 0.39
CA ASP A 95 16.29 -0.82 0.94
C ASP A 95 16.84 0.14 -0.12
N GLU A 96 17.51 -0.37 -1.16
CA GLU A 96 18.06 0.43 -2.25
C GLU A 96 17.00 1.26 -3.00
N PHE A 97 15.72 0.83 -2.98
CA PHE A 97 14.63 1.54 -3.65
C PHE A 97 13.89 2.53 -2.76
N LEU A 98 14.10 2.50 -1.44
CA LEU A 98 13.32 3.30 -0.49
C LEU A 98 13.47 4.81 -0.66
N ASN A 99 14.64 5.27 -1.13
CA ASN A 99 14.94 6.69 -1.32
C ASN A 99 14.99 7.09 -2.80
N THR A 100 14.31 6.33 -3.65
CA THR A 100 14.18 6.56 -5.09
C THR A 100 12.75 6.96 -5.45
N ASP A 101 12.45 7.05 -6.74
CA ASP A 101 11.08 7.26 -7.24
C ASP A 101 10.22 5.97 -7.27
N VAL A 102 10.80 4.81 -6.99
CA VAL A 102 10.11 3.51 -7.06
C VAL A 102 8.89 3.43 -6.14
N PRO A 103 8.93 3.83 -4.86
CA PRO A 103 7.73 3.83 -4.01
C PRO A 103 6.58 4.67 -4.59
N TYR A 104 6.88 5.81 -5.24
CA TYR A 104 5.88 6.63 -5.91
C TYR A 104 5.29 5.94 -7.14
N ARG A 105 6.10 5.25 -7.94
CA ARG A 105 5.63 4.46 -9.09
C ARG A 105 4.67 3.37 -8.64
N VAL A 106 4.99 2.66 -7.56
CA VAL A 106 4.18 1.59 -7.00
C VAL A 106 2.82 2.13 -6.52
N ILE A 107 2.83 3.21 -5.73
CA ILE A 107 1.57 3.74 -5.19
C ILE A 107 0.70 4.39 -6.28
N PHE A 108 1.31 4.99 -7.31
CA PHE A 108 0.55 5.47 -8.47
C PHE A 108 -0.07 4.31 -9.25
N ALA A 109 0.66 3.21 -9.45
CA ALA A 109 0.10 2.02 -10.09
C ALA A 109 -1.06 1.43 -9.26
N LEU A 110 -0.92 1.34 -7.93
CA LEU A 110 -2.00 0.87 -7.04
C LEU A 110 -3.22 1.79 -7.09
N ASN A 111 -3.02 3.11 -6.97
CA ASN A 111 -4.14 4.05 -6.96
C ASN A 111 -4.84 4.12 -8.33
N ASP A 112 -4.10 4.05 -9.44
CA ASP A 112 -4.70 3.95 -10.78
C ASP A 112 -5.52 2.65 -10.90
N PHE A 113 -4.99 1.51 -10.40
CA PHE A 113 -5.75 0.26 -10.31
C PHE A 113 -7.05 0.44 -9.51
N CYS A 114 -6.98 1.07 -8.34
CA CYS A 114 -8.16 1.28 -7.49
C CYS A 114 -9.20 2.20 -8.15
N PHE A 115 -8.77 3.33 -8.72
CA PHE A 115 -9.68 4.32 -9.28
C PHE A 115 -10.15 3.99 -10.71
N ASP A 116 -9.27 3.41 -11.53
CA ASP A 116 -9.57 3.14 -12.94
C ASP A 116 -10.15 1.74 -13.17
N GLU A 117 -9.65 0.68 -12.47
CA GLU A 117 -10.12 -0.69 -12.65
C GLU A 117 -11.25 -1.05 -11.67
N LEU A 118 -11.04 -0.80 -10.36
CA LEU A 118 -12.03 -1.11 -9.33
C LEU A 118 -13.13 -0.06 -9.21
N LYS A 119 -12.98 1.10 -9.86
CA LYS A 119 -13.94 2.22 -9.86
C LYS A 119 -14.21 2.79 -8.47
N LEU A 120 -13.23 2.70 -7.58
CA LEU A 120 -13.33 3.34 -6.27
C LEU A 120 -13.32 4.87 -6.43
N GLU A 121 -13.88 5.56 -5.44
CA GLU A 121 -13.92 7.03 -5.39
C GLU A 121 -13.05 7.58 -4.25
N LYS A 122 -12.67 6.71 -3.30
CA LYS A 122 -11.92 7.09 -2.11
C LYS A 122 -10.94 5.99 -1.67
N MET A 123 -9.71 6.39 -1.34
CA MET A 123 -8.73 5.54 -0.68
C MET A 123 -8.54 5.99 0.76
N VAL A 124 -8.39 5.01 1.66
CA VAL A 124 -8.12 5.22 3.08
C VAL A 124 -6.72 4.69 3.39
N ALA A 125 -6.00 5.34 4.30
CA ALA A 125 -4.75 4.85 4.83
C ALA A 125 -4.77 4.97 6.37
N HIS A 126 -4.42 3.87 7.04
CA HIS A 126 -4.21 3.86 8.48
C HIS A 126 -2.70 3.82 8.76
N ILE A 127 -2.19 4.82 9.46
CA ILE A 127 -0.75 5.00 9.67
C ILE A 127 -0.48 5.20 11.16
N MET A 128 0.50 4.48 11.71
CA MET A 128 0.92 4.68 13.09
C MET A 128 1.55 6.07 13.27
N SER A 129 1.23 6.79 14.33
CA SER A 129 1.64 8.18 14.55
C SER A 129 3.14 8.37 14.68
N ASP A 130 3.89 7.32 14.99
CA ASP A 130 5.35 7.28 15.03
C ASP A 130 5.99 7.06 13.64
N ASN A 131 5.23 6.61 12.65
CA ASN A 131 5.72 6.42 11.29
C ASN A 131 5.69 7.72 10.46
N LYS A 132 6.54 8.68 10.85
CA LYS A 132 6.62 10.00 10.20
C LYS A 132 6.92 9.93 8.70
N ARG A 133 7.69 8.91 8.27
CA ARG A 133 7.99 8.68 6.84
C ARG A 133 6.71 8.38 6.05
N ALA A 134 5.89 7.43 6.50
CA ALA A 134 4.65 7.09 5.83
C ALA A 134 3.64 8.25 5.86
N ILE A 135 3.56 9.00 6.99
CA ILE A 135 2.72 10.19 7.08
C ILE A 135 3.11 11.21 6.00
N ASN A 136 4.39 11.61 5.95
CA ASN A 136 4.86 12.59 4.96
C ASN A 136 4.67 12.09 3.52
N PHE A 137 4.92 10.80 3.25
CA PHE A 137 4.69 10.18 1.96
C PHE A 137 3.23 10.31 1.51
N ASN A 138 2.28 9.98 2.38
CA ASN A 138 0.86 10.06 2.05
C ASN A 138 0.37 11.51 1.90
N LEU A 139 0.84 12.43 2.73
CA LEU A 139 0.51 13.87 2.59
C LEU A 139 0.99 14.43 1.23
N LEU A 140 2.19 14.04 0.77
CA LEU A 140 2.70 14.42 -0.55
C LEU A 140 1.84 13.87 -1.70
N LEU A 141 1.22 12.71 -1.52
CA LEU A 141 0.29 12.11 -2.50
C LEU A 141 -1.09 12.76 -2.52
N GLY A 142 -1.37 13.68 -1.58
CA GLY A 142 -2.65 14.38 -1.48
C GLY A 142 -3.62 13.77 -0.47
N TYR A 143 -3.20 12.79 0.33
CA TYR A 143 -4.00 12.30 1.45
C TYR A 143 -4.20 13.42 2.48
N LYS A 144 -5.38 13.46 3.07
CA LYS A 144 -5.78 14.41 4.11
C LYS A 144 -6.02 13.68 5.41
N ALA A 145 -5.53 14.23 6.51
CA ALA A 145 -5.79 13.67 7.83
C ALA A 145 -7.27 13.83 8.19
N GLU A 146 -7.85 12.79 8.78
CA GLU A 146 -9.13 12.89 9.44
C GLU A 146 -8.97 13.76 10.70
N ASN A 147 -9.90 14.73 10.91
CA ASN A 147 -9.88 15.61 12.07
C ASN A 147 -10.12 14.82 13.36
N SER A 148 -9.05 14.22 13.93
CA SER A 148 -9.09 13.60 15.24
C SER A 148 -8.33 14.47 16.25
N VAL A 149 -8.96 14.74 17.39
CA VAL A 149 -8.36 15.44 18.54
C VAL A 149 -7.09 14.65 18.96
N GLN A 150 -5.92 15.27 18.84
CA GLN A 150 -4.67 14.69 19.23
C GLN A 150 -4.48 14.83 20.74
N ASN A 151 -4.48 13.71 21.46
CA ASN A 151 -3.79 13.57 22.75
C ASN A 151 -2.40 12.98 22.47
N GLU A 152 -1.33 13.67 22.83
CA GLU A 152 0.03 13.47 22.32
C GLU A 152 0.82 12.29 22.92
N ASP A 153 0.34 11.63 23.98
CA ASP A 153 1.19 10.76 24.82
C ASP A 153 1.24 9.26 24.46
N THR A 154 0.53 8.80 23.43
CA THR A 154 0.54 7.39 23.02
C THR A 154 0.62 7.21 21.51
N VAL A 155 1.36 6.17 21.05
CA VAL A 155 1.36 5.80 19.63
C VAL A 155 -0.04 5.39 19.20
N LYS A 156 -0.61 6.11 18.25
CA LYS A 156 -1.98 5.92 17.75
C LYS A 156 -1.98 5.58 16.28
N LYS A 157 -3.02 4.91 15.87
CA LYS A 157 -3.36 4.68 14.47
C LYS A 157 -4.14 5.89 13.96
N LEU A 158 -3.55 6.61 13.00
CA LEU A 158 -4.15 7.81 12.39
C LEU A 158 -4.81 7.43 11.07
N THR A 159 -5.95 8.03 10.79
CA THR A 159 -6.69 7.82 9.54
C THR A 159 -6.44 8.97 8.58
N TYR A 160 -6.13 8.63 7.34
CA TYR A 160 -6.00 9.55 6.21
C TYR A 160 -6.89 9.08 5.07
N TRP A 161 -7.33 9.98 4.23
CA TRP A 161 -8.14 9.67 3.08
C TRP A 161 -7.72 10.49 1.86
N LEU A 162 -7.95 9.92 0.67
CA LEU A 162 -7.62 10.49 -0.63
C LEU A 162 -8.82 10.34 -1.56
N GLU A 163 -9.37 11.46 -2.00
CA GLU A 163 -10.42 11.49 -3.03
C GLU A 163 -9.81 11.31 -4.42
N LYS A 164 -10.51 10.63 -5.29
CA LYS A 164 -10.11 10.35 -6.67
C LYS A 164 -9.66 11.60 -7.45
N ASN A 165 -10.42 12.69 -7.36
CA ASN A 165 -10.08 13.94 -8.05
C ASN A 165 -8.81 14.60 -7.50
N ASP A 166 -8.58 14.52 -6.19
CA ASP A 166 -7.35 15.02 -5.57
C ASP A 166 -6.15 14.20 -5.98
N TYR A 167 -6.31 12.87 -6.05
CA TYR A 167 -5.28 11.96 -6.54
C TYR A 167 -4.85 12.30 -7.97
N PHE A 168 -5.77 12.41 -8.92
CA PHE A 168 -5.41 12.67 -10.32
C PHE A 168 -4.70 14.01 -10.51
N ARG A 169 -5.10 15.04 -9.76
CA ARG A 169 -4.40 16.34 -9.75
C ARG A 169 -2.95 16.20 -9.28
N GLN A 170 -2.71 15.45 -8.20
CA GLN A 170 -1.36 15.25 -7.67
C GLN A 170 -0.54 14.35 -8.60
N ARG A 171 -1.09 13.23 -9.06
CA ARG A 171 -0.44 12.33 -10.00
C ARG A 171 0.08 13.08 -11.23
N ASP A 172 -0.75 13.92 -11.85
CA ASP A 172 -0.37 14.67 -13.06
C ASP A 172 0.74 15.69 -12.80
N ARG A 173 0.81 16.25 -11.58
CA ARG A 173 1.93 17.09 -11.14
C ARG A 173 3.23 16.27 -11.05
N PHE A 174 3.17 15.12 -10.41
CA PHE A 174 4.34 14.24 -10.24
C PHE A 174 4.76 13.59 -11.57
N ALA A 175 3.81 13.18 -12.40
CA ALA A 175 4.10 12.57 -13.70
C ALA A 175 4.95 13.46 -14.60
N ARG A 176 4.77 14.77 -14.54
CA ARG A 176 5.59 15.75 -15.30
C ARG A 176 7.05 15.77 -14.87
N VAL A 177 7.33 15.39 -13.63
CA VAL A 177 8.68 15.44 -13.03
C VAL A 177 9.33 14.06 -12.98
N LEU A 178 8.59 13.04 -12.54
CA LEU A 178 9.15 11.71 -12.24
C LEU A 178 9.08 10.73 -13.42
N LEU A 179 8.09 10.86 -14.33
CA LEU A 179 7.83 9.87 -15.39
C LEU A 179 8.40 10.28 -16.76
N LYS A 180 9.12 11.38 -16.86
CA LYS A 180 9.79 11.85 -18.09
C LYS A 180 11.20 11.29 -18.29
N ARG A 181 11.60 10.29 -17.49
CA ARG A 181 12.93 9.67 -17.60
C ARG A 181 12.82 8.25 -18.12
#